data_e65e8381ad82ffbf25e74ab7a20384c3
#
_entry.id   e65e8381ad82ffbf25e74ab7a20384c3
#
_cell.length_a   1.000
_cell.length_b   1.000
_cell.length_c   1.000
_cell.angle_alpha   90.00
_cell.angle_beta   90.00
_cell.angle_gamma   90.00
#
_symmetry.space_group_name_H-M   'P 1'
#
loop_
_entity.id
_entity.type
_entity.pdbx_description
1 polymer ?
#
loop_
_entity_poly.entity_id
_entity_poly.type
_entity_poly.pdbx_seq_one_letter_code
_entity_poly.pdbx_strand_id
1 'polypeptide(L)'
;ADVAFAMAGHLGNIAEVQINKTERPKYGNYLYGAFGCDFPTKDGKRVMVVGLTPRQWRGLVAAVGISDACVQIEELLGVDLSKEGDRFAARHVISALIEPWVSGRTLSEVHEVFDAHDVCWGTYQTFAELVTTDPRCSTANPMFAEVDQPGVGTYLMPGSPLGFSVDGRVPPAPAPRLGQHTDEILAGVLGLSGAEIRRLHAQGVVAGAD
;
A
#
# COMPACT_ATOMS: atom_id res chain seq x y z
N ALA A 1 -11.14 -3.44 21.72
CA ALA A 1 -11.76 -4.61 21.08
C ALA A 1 -12.52 -4.22 19.81
N ASP A 2 -13.36 -3.19 19.85
CA ASP A 2 -14.27 -2.82 18.73
C ASP A 2 -13.56 -2.47 17.44
N VAL A 3 -12.39 -1.83 17.50
CA VAL A 3 -11.57 -1.53 16.31
C VAL A 3 -11.10 -2.82 15.63
N ALA A 4 -10.70 -3.83 16.40
CA ALA A 4 -10.27 -5.11 15.83
C ALA A 4 -11.43 -5.82 15.12
N PHE A 5 -12.63 -5.79 15.68
CA PHE A 5 -13.83 -6.36 15.05
C PHE A 5 -14.27 -5.57 13.81
N ALA A 6 -14.17 -4.23 13.83
CA ALA A 6 -14.43 -3.42 12.65
C ALA A 6 -13.47 -3.75 11.50
N MET A 7 -12.17 -3.90 11.79
CA MET A 7 -11.17 -4.30 10.80
C MET A 7 -11.43 -5.70 10.26
N ALA A 8 -11.72 -6.68 11.12
CA ALA A 8 -12.07 -8.04 10.70
C ALA A 8 -13.34 -8.07 9.85
N GLY A 9 -14.33 -7.23 10.18
CA GLY A 9 -15.56 -7.04 9.38
C GLY A 9 -15.26 -6.47 7.99
N HIS A 10 -14.37 -5.50 7.89
CA HIS A 10 -13.94 -4.89 6.63
C HIS A 10 -13.26 -5.88 5.68
N LEU A 11 -12.48 -6.82 6.21
CA LEU A 11 -11.84 -7.87 5.43
C LEU A 11 -12.82 -8.98 4.99
N GLY A 12 -14.07 -8.93 5.43
CA GLY A 12 -15.09 -9.92 5.09
C GLY A 12 -14.94 -11.28 5.79
N ASN A 13 -13.90 -11.48 6.58
CA ASN A 13 -13.58 -12.78 7.19
C ASN A 13 -14.66 -13.28 8.14
N ILE A 14 -15.31 -12.37 8.88
CA ILE A 14 -16.41 -12.72 9.82
C ILE A 14 -17.60 -13.31 9.04
N ALA A 15 -17.98 -12.70 7.93
CA ALA A 15 -19.08 -13.18 7.10
C ALA A 15 -18.70 -14.50 6.39
N GLU A 16 -17.48 -14.58 5.85
CA GLU A 16 -17.00 -15.76 5.15
C GLU A 16 -17.04 -17.02 6.00
N VAL A 17 -16.53 -16.96 7.22
CA VAL A 17 -16.57 -18.11 8.14
C VAL A 17 -18.00 -18.52 8.47
N GLN A 18 -18.91 -17.56 8.64
CA GLN A 18 -20.31 -17.86 8.95
C GLN A 18 -21.08 -18.45 7.77
N ILE A 19 -20.81 -17.97 6.54
CA ILE A 19 -21.54 -18.38 5.33
C ILE A 19 -20.92 -19.64 4.72
N ASN A 20 -19.61 -19.60 4.47
CA ASN A 20 -18.90 -20.66 3.76
C ASN A 20 -18.42 -21.79 4.69
N LYS A 21 -18.46 -21.59 6.01
CA LYS A 21 -17.98 -22.56 7.03
C LYS A 21 -16.50 -22.95 6.82
N THR A 22 -15.72 -22.04 6.27
CA THR A 22 -14.29 -22.23 5.98
C THR A 22 -13.46 -21.12 6.60
N GLU A 23 -12.29 -21.44 7.07
CA GLU A 23 -11.30 -20.48 7.54
C GLU A 23 -10.23 -20.27 6.47
N ARG A 24 -9.83 -19.03 6.25
CA ARG A 24 -8.69 -18.73 5.39
C ARG A 24 -7.40 -19.14 6.08
N PRO A 25 -6.61 -20.02 5.50
CA PRO A 25 -5.26 -20.27 5.99
C PRO A 25 -4.36 -19.04 5.71
N LYS A 26 -3.16 -19.10 6.26
CA LYS A 26 -2.12 -18.10 5.97
C LYS A 26 -1.56 -18.32 4.56
N TYR A 27 -1.76 -17.37 3.65
CA TYR A 27 -1.31 -17.46 2.27
C TYR A 27 0.05 -16.79 1.99
N GLY A 28 0.64 -16.13 2.98
CA GLY A 28 1.87 -15.34 2.75
C GLY A 28 1.62 -14.14 1.84
N ASN A 29 2.47 -13.96 0.83
CA ASN A 29 2.37 -12.85 -0.12
C ASN A 29 1.51 -13.16 -1.36
N TYR A 30 0.82 -14.31 -1.38
CA TYR A 30 -0.11 -14.59 -2.47
C TYR A 30 -1.32 -13.67 -2.45
N LEU A 31 -1.67 -13.14 -3.63
CA LEU A 31 -2.91 -12.39 -3.83
C LEU A 31 -4.11 -13.36 -3.72
N TYR A 32 -4.97 -13.13 -2.74
CA TYR A 32 -6.15 -13.97 -2.53
C TYR A 32 -7.14 -13.86 -3.69
N GLY A 33 -7.59 -15.01 -4.18
CA GLY A 33 -8.63 -15.11 -5.22
C GLY A 33 -8.15 -14.94 -6.65
N ALA A 34 -6.86 -14.63 -6.88
CA ALA A 34 -6.25 -14.54 -8.20
C ALA A 34 -4.79 -14.98 -8.16
N PHE A 35 -4.06 -14.85 -9.28
CA PHE A 35 -2.62 -15.04 -9.25
C PHE A 35 -1.91 -13.71 -8.92
N GLY A 36 -1.07 -13.76 -7.91
CA GLY A 36 -0.12 -12.70 -7.57
C GLY A 36 0.84 -13.22 -6.53
N CYS A 37 2.14 -13.02 -6.74
CA CYS A 37 3.19 -13.44 -5.83
C CYS A 37 4.45 -12.60 -6.07
N ASP A 38 5.32 -12.55 -5.09
CA ASP A 38 6.62 -11.90 -5.22
C ASP A 38 7.73 -12.90 -5.50
N PHE A 39 8.70 -12.49 -6.32
CA PHE A 39 9.82 -13.31 -6.76
C PHE A 39 11.15 -12.60 -6.53
N PRO A 40 12.22 -13.33 -6.14
CA PRO A 40 13.56 -12.78 -6.09
C PRO A 40 14.13 -12.64 -7.51
N THR A 41 14.91 -11.58 -7.74
CA THR A 41 15.70 -11.38 -8.95
C THR A 41 17.15 -11.81 -8.75
N LYS A 42 17.91 -12.00 -9.83
CA LYS A 42 19.33 -12.39 -9.83
C LYS A 42 20.21 -11.44 -9.02
N ASP A 43 19.88 -10.16 -9.01
CA ASP A 43 20.62 -9.09 -8.31
C ASP A 43 20.13 -8.85 -6.87
N GLY A 44 19.39 -9.81 -6.30
CA GLY A 44 18.94 -9.78 -4.90
C GLY A 44 17.81 -8.81 -4.59
N LYS A 45 17.16 -8.24 -5.62
CA LYS A 45 15.94 -7.46 -5.49
C LYS A 45 14.71 -8.39 -5.45
N ARG A 46 13.53 -7.82 -5.26
CA ARG A 46 12.26 -8.56 -5.33
C ARG A 46 11.26 -7.79 -6.18
N VAL A 47 10.43 -8.54 -6.88
CA VAL A 47 9.37 -8.00 -7.72
C VAL A 47 8.05 -8.69 -7.38
N MET A 48 6.99 -7.91 -7.14
CA MET A 48 5.62 -8.41 -7.08
C MET A 48 5.05 -8.47 -8.48
N VAL A 49 4.41 -9.58 -8.81
CA VAL A 49 3.77 -9.81 -10.11
C VAL A 49 2.32 -10.18 -9.89
N VAL A 50 1.40 -9.59 -10.66
CA VAL A 50 -0.03 -9.78 -10.51
C VAL A 50 -0.68 -10.13 -11.84
N GLY A 51 -1.44 -11.21 -11.87
CA GLY A 51 -2.27 -11.64 -13.00
C GLY A 51 -3.74 -11.68 -12.58
N LEU A 52 -4.33 -10.52 -12.20
CA LEU A 52 -5.71 -10.42 -11.75
C LEU A 52 -6.68 -10.50 -12.94
N THR A 53 -6.55 -9.60 -13.90
CA THR A 53 -7.43 -9.58 -15.07
C THR A 53 -6.94 -10.55 -16.16
N PRO A 54 -7.83 -10.99 -17.09
CA PRO A 54 -7.43 -11.82 -18.23
C PRO A 54 -6.34 -11.17 -19.10
N ARG A 55 -6.31 -9.83 -19.21
CA ARG A 55 -5.26 -9.10 -19.95
C ARG A 55 -3.93 -9.22 -19.25
N GLN A 56 -3.87 -8.94 -17.96
CA GLN A 56 -2.65 -9.04 -17.16
C GLN A 56 -2.10 -10.47 -17.15
N TRP A 57 -2.98 -11.46 -17.02
CA TRP A 57 -2.59 -12.87 -17.06
C TRP A 57 -1.95 -13.24 -18.42
N ARG A 58 -2.59 -12.90 -19.54
CA ARG A 58 -2.01 -13.15 -20.86
C ARG A 58 -0.68 -12.45 -21.08
N GLY A 59 -0.53 -11.20 -20.61
CA GLY A 59 0.72 -10.47 -20.66
C GLY A 59 1.81 -11.20 -19.90
N LEU A 60 1.54 -11.67 -18.68
CA LEU A 60 2.49 -12.42 -17.87
C LEU A 60 2.89 -13.74 -18.53
N VAL A 61 1.93 -14.52 -19.03
CA VAL A 61 2.18 -15.79 -19.73
C VAL A 61 3.08 -15.57 -20.96
N ALA A 62 2.81 -14.52 -21.73
CA ALA A 62 3.61 -14.16 -22.89
C ALA A 62 5.01 -13.68 -22.53
N ALA A 63 5.14 -12.82 -21.50
CA ALA A 63 6.41 -12.29 -21.02
C ALA A 63 7.38 -13.39 -20.57
N VAL A 64 6.85 -14.36 -19.82
CA VAL A 64 7.65 -15.48 -19.29
C VAL A 64 7.81 -16.63 -20.30
N GLY A 65 6.93 -16.70 -21.32
CA GLY A 65 6.96 -17.74 -22.34
C GLY A 65 6.46 -19.11 -21.87
N ILE A 66 5.45 -19.14 -20.99
CA ILE A 66 4.93 -20.36 -20.34
C ILE A 66 3.59 -20.85 -20.90
N SER A 67 3.20 -20.45 -22.10
CA SER A 67 1.89 -20.81 -22.69
C SER A 67 1.64 -22.32 -22.72
N ASP A 68 2.61 -23.10 -23.23
CA ASP A 68 2.45 -24.56 -23.33
C ASP A 68 2.37 -25.23 -21.97
N ALA A 69 3.13 -24.74 -20.98
CA ALA A 69 3.09 -25.24 -19.61
C ALA A 69 1.74 -24.91 -18.94
N CYS A 70 1.12 -23.77 -19.26
CA CYS A 70 -0.21 -23.44 -18.78
C CYS A 70 -1.26 -24.45 -19.28
N VAL A 71 -1.22 -24.82 -20.57
CA VAL A 71 -2.12 -25.85 -21.13
C VAL A 71 -1.95 -27.19 -20.41
N GLN A 72 -0.71 -27.59 -20.14
CA GLN A 72 -0.45 -28.83 -19.40
C GLN A 72 -0.99 -28.78 -17.95
N ILE A 73 -0.90 -27.62 -17.30
CA ILE A 73 -1.48 -27.42 -15.96
C ILE A 73 -3.01 -27.56 -16.02
N GLU A 74 -3.65 -26.94 -16.99
CA GLU A 74 -5.10 -27.03 -17.17
C GLU A 74 -5.56 -28.48 -17.35
N GLU A 75 -4.89 -29.23 -18.21
CA GLU A 75 -5.18 -30.65 -18.43
C GLU A 75 -4.95 -31.51 -17.20
N LEU A 76 -3.80 -31.30 -16.50
CA LEU A 76 -3.40 -32.10 -15.34
C LEU A 76 -4.27 -31.86 -14.11
N LEU A 77 -4.64 -30.61 -13.87
CA LEU A 77 -5.38 -30.20 -12.66
C LEU A 77 -6.89 -30.07 -12.91
N GLY A 78 -7.35 -30.12 -14.15
CA GLY A 78 -8.76 -29.91 -14.49
C GLY A 78 -9.23 -28.48 -14.19
N VAL A 79 -8.38 -27.49 -14.37
CA VAL A 79 -8.65 -26.07 -14.10
C VAL A 79 -8.67 -25.27 -15.41
N ASP A 80 -9.25 -24.07 -15.35
CA ASP A 80 -9.28 -23.10 -16.46
C ASP A 80 -8.56 -21.82 -16.03
N LEU A 81 -7.29 -21.67 -16.42
CA LEU A 81 -6.45 -20.53 -16.03
C LEU A 81 -6.91 -19.18 -16.62
N SER A 82 -7.94 -19.16 -17.44
CA SER A 82 -8.64 -17.92 -17.81
C SER A 82 -9.43 -17.34 -16.63
N LYS A 83 -9.78 -18.17 -15.63
CA LYS A 83 -10.51 -17.80 -14.41
C LYS A 83 -9.57 -17.47 -13.26
N GLU A 84 -9.88 -16.40 -12.54
CA GLU A 84 -9.07 -15.92 -11.41
C GLU A 84 -8.94 -16.94 -10.29
N GLY A 85 -10.06 -17.54 -9.88
CA GLY A 85 -10.09 -18.54 -8.82
C GLY A 85 -9.26 -19.79 -9.14
N ASP A 86 -9.24 -20.22 -10.39
CA ASP A 86 -8.47 -21.37 -10.85
C ASP A 86 -6.97 -21.05 -10.89
N ARG A 87 -6.60 -19.82 -11.27
CA ARG A 87 -5.22 -19.34 -11.09
C ARG A 87 -4.79 -19.32 -9.64
N PHE A 88 -5.70 -18.91 -8.73
CA PHE A 88 -5.41 -18.97 -7.30
C PHE A 88 -5.26 -20.41 -6.80
N ALA A 89 -6.09 -21.34 -7.25
CA ALA A 89 -5.97 -22.76 -6.91
C ALA A 89 -4.63 -23.33 -7.38
N ALA A 90 -4.21 -23.03 -8.61
CA ALA A 90 -2.96 -23.49 -9.21
C ALA A 90 -1.73 -22.63 -8.86
N ARG A 91 -1.83 -21.63 -7.97
CA ARG A 91 -0.80 -20.59 -7.71
C ARG A 91 0.59 -21.14 -7.44
N HIS A 92 0.72 -22.26 -6.73
CA HIS A 92 2.02 -22.83 -6.40
C HIS A 92 2.74 -23.40 -7.63
N VAL A 93 2.00 -24.08 -8.50
CA VAL A 93 2.55 -24.62 -9.76
C VAL A 93 2.91 -23.47 -10.71
N ILE A 94 2.03 -22.48 -10.83
CA ILE A 94 2.30 -21.27 -11.63
C ILE A 94 3.56 -20.55 -11.12
N SER A 95 3.69 -20.37 -9.81
CA SER A 95 4.87 -19.72 -9.21
C SER A 95 6.16 -20.49 -9.51
N ALA A 96 6.12 -21.81 -9.44
CA ALA A 96 7.28 -22.67 -9.75
C ALA A 96 7.74 -22.55 -11.22
N LEU A 97 6.84 -22.19 -12.15
CA LEU A 97 7.20 -21.91 -13.56
C LEU A 97 7.82 -20.52 -13.74
N ILE A 98 7.33 -19.52 -12.98
CA ILE A 98 7.76 -18.13 -13.12
C ILE A 98 9.07 -17.85 -12.40
N GLU A 99 9.28 -18.45 -11.23
CA GLU A 99 10.43 -18.19 -10.37
C GLU A 99 11.79 -18.38 -11.07
N PRO A 100 12.05 -19.47 -11.83
CA PRO A 100 13.33 -19.63 -12.54
C PRO A 100 13.57 -18.55 -13.60
N TRP A 101 12.51 -18.07 -14.25
CA TRP A 101 12.60 -17.01 -15.24
C TRP A 101 12.98 -15.68 -14.59
N VAL A 102 12.36 -15.32 -13.46
CA VAL A 102 12.64 -14.06 -12.73
C VAL A 102 13.99 -14.13 -12.03
N SER A 103 14.30 -15.22 -11.31
CA SER A 103 15.54 -15.38 -10.56
C SER A 103 16.78 -15.50 -11.44
N GLY A 104 16.62 -15.84 -12.70
CA GLY A 104 17.69 -15.84 -13.70
C GLY A 104 18.03 -14.46 -14.28
N ARG A 105 17.27 -13.41 -13.94
CA ARG A 105 17.36 -12.05 -14.50
C ARG A 105 17.54 -10.99 -13.44
N THR A 106 18.23 -9.91 -13.78
CA THR A 106 18.28 -8.68 -12.96
C THR A 106 16.95 -7.97 -12.99
N LEU A 107 16.70 -7.09 -12.02
CA LEU A 107 15.47 -6.29 -11.98
C LEU A 107 15.27 -5.46 -13.26
N SER A 108 16.33 -4.90 -13.82
CA SER A 108 16.27 -4.12 -15.08
C SER A 108 15.82 -4.98 -16.26
N GLU A 109 16.36 -6.19 -16.39
CA GLU A 109 15.98 -7.14 -17.46
C GLU A 109 14.51 -7.60 -17.30
N VAL A 110 14.05 -7.81 -16.07
CA VAL A 110 12.65 -8.13 -15.77
C VAL A 110 11.75 -6.96 -16.15
N HIS A 111 12.12 -5.74 -15.79
CA HIS A 111 11.41 -4.51 -16.09
C HIS A 111 11.16 -4.34 -17.59
N GLU A 112 12.22 -4.43 -18.40
CA GLU A 112 12.13 -4.27 -19.85
C GLU A 112 11.11 -5.24 -20.48
N VAL A 113 11.14 -6.51 -20.07
CA VAL A 113 10.24 -7.53 -20.62
C VAL A 113 8.81 -7.34 -20.10
N PHE A 114 8.65 -7.05 -18.81
CA PHE A 114 7.31 -6.91 -18.22
C PHE A 114 6.59 -5.67 -18.74
N ASP A 115 7.28 -4.56 -18.95
CA ASP A 115 6.69 -3.36 -19.55
C ASP A 115 6.31 -3.58 -21.02
N ALA A 116 7.14 -4.31 -21.79
CA ALA A 116 6.84 -4.62 -23.18
C ALA A 116 5.59 -5.51 -23.35
N HIS A 117 5.18 -6.23 -22.31
CA HIS A 117 4.03 -7.15 -22.33
C HIS A 117 2.86 -6.68 -21.47
N ASP A 118 2.85 -5.43 -20.98
CA ASP A 118 1.81 -4.89 -20.11
C ASP A 118 1.56 -5.75 -18.84
N VAL A 119 2.60 -6.37 -18.29
CA VAL A 119 2.49 -7.13 -17.04
C VAL A 119 2.20 -6.18 -15.90
N CYS A 120 1.31 -6.54 -15.00
CA CYS A 120 1.11 -5.79 -13.76
C CYS A 120 2.15 -6.22 -12.73
N TRP A 121 3.11 -5.35 -12.46
CA TRP A 121 4.23 -5.63 -11.57
C TRP A 121 4.67 -4.40 -10.77
N GLY A 122 5.44 -4.62 -9.72
CA GLY A 122 6.06 -3.56 -8.95
C GLY A 122 7.25 -4.06 -8.14
N THR A 123 8.24 -3.21 -7.93
CA THR A 123 9.41 -3.50 -7.09
C THR A 123 9.10 -3.39 -5.62
N TYR A 124 9.72 -4.25 -4.83
CA TYR A 124 9.85 -4.02 -3.39
C TYR A 124 10.97 -3.01 -3.14
N GLN A 125 10.68 -2.06 -2.28
CA GLN A 125 11.62 -1.03 -1.85
C GLN A 125 11.61 -0.95 -0.32
N THR A 126 12.75 -0.66 0.28
CA THR A 126 12.80 -0.21 1.66
C THR A 126 12.28 1.22 1.76
N PHE A 127 11.85 1.65 2.94
CA PHE A 127 11.46 3.06 3.14
C PHE A 127 12.63 4.03 2.90
N ALA A 128 13.87 3.60 3.18
CA ALA A 128 15.05 4.39 2.86
C ALA A 128 15.21 4.59 1.35
N GLU A 129 15.09 3.53 0.56
CA GLU A 129 15.10 3.62 -0.90
C GLU A 129 13.95 4.49 -1.43
N LEU A 130 12.73 4.30 -0.90
CA LEU A 130 11.56 5.06 -1.30
C LEU A 130 11.79 6.58 -1.19
N VAL A 131 12.29 7.05 -0.05
CA VAL A 131 12.47 8.50 0.18
C VAL A 131 13.72 9.06 -0.47
N THR A 132 14.70 8.22 -0.84
CA THR A 132 15.96 8.70 -1.43
C THR A 132 16.02 8.58 -2.94
N THR A 133 15.31 7.63 -3.53
CA THR A 133 15.46 7.29 -4.96
C THR A 133 14.17 7.31 -5.77
N ASP A 134 13.00 7.20 -5.14
CA ASP A 134 11.74 7.16 -5.85
C ASP A 134 11.16 8.58 -6.05
N PRO A 135 11.09 9.10 -7.28
CA PRO A 135 10.58 10.46 -7.53
C PRO A 135 9.11 10.64 -7.15
N ARG A 136 8.36 9.54 -7.02
CA ARG A 136 6.96 9.57 -6.56
C ARG A 136 6.85 9.94 -5.07
N CYS A 137 7.93 9.72 -4.29
CA CYS A 137 8.07 10.13 -2.90
C CYS A 137 9.00 11.35 -2.80
N SER A 138 8.63 12.45 -3.44
CA SER A 138 9.38 13.70 -3.46
C SER A 138 8.45 14.88 -3.65
N THR A 139 8.97 16.10 -3.55
CA THR A 139 8.21 17.35 -3.82
C THR A 139 7.76 17.49 -5.28
N ALA A 140 8.26 16.68 -6.20
CA ALA A 140 7.72 16.57 -7.56
C ALA A 140 6.30 15.99 -7.60
N ASN A 141 5.94 15.21 -6.58
CA ASN A 141 4.57 14.76 -6.37
C ASN A 141 3.83 15.76 -5.47
N PRO A 142 2.75 16.39 -5.95
CA PRO A 142 2.03 17.43 -5.19
C PRO A 142 1.40 16.95 -3.87
N MET A 143 1.42 15.65 -3.61
CA MET A 143 1.00 15.10 -2.32
C MET A 143 2.02 15.38 -1.21
N PHE A 144 3.30 15.60 -1.54
CA PHE A 144 4.37 15.77 -0.57
C PHE A 144 4.84 17.22 -0.48
N ALA A 145 5.20 17.65 0.71
CA ALA A 145 5.89 18.91 0.95
C ALA A 145 6.98 18.72 2.01
N GLU A 146 8.03 19.56 1.93
CA GLU A 146 8.98 19.69 3.02
C GLU A 146 8.35 20.52 4.15
N VAL A 147 8.39 19.99 5.36
CA VAL A 147 7.84 20.64 6.55
C VAL A 147 8.94 20.77 7.58
N ASP A 148 9.14 21.99 8.06
CA ASP A 148 10.04 22.26 9.20
C ASP A 148 9.29 22.05 10.51
N GLN A 149 9.57 20.91 11.17
CA GLN A 149 8.95 20.54 12.42
C GLN A 149 9.81 21.02 13.60
N PRO A 150 9.30 21.92 14.45
CA PRO A 150 10.03 22.42 15.61
C PRO A 150 10.59 21.29 16.51
N GLY A 151 11.89 21.33 16.78
CA GLY A 151 12.58 20.33 17.59
C GLY A 151 12.96 19.03 16.89
N VAL A 152 12.58 18.86 15.61
CA VAL A 152 12.90 17.68 14.80
C VAL A 152 13.76 18.05 13.60
N GLY A 153 13.41 19.14 12.88
CA GLY A 153 14.03 19.58 11.64
C GLY A 153 13.11 19.41 10.44
N THR A 154 13.65 19.64 9.25
CA THR A 154 12.91 19.58 8.00
C THR A 154 12.89 18.16 7.47
N TYR A 155 11.71 17.68 7.08
CA TYR A 155 11.52 16.38 6.45
C TYR A 155 10.36 16.38 5.46
N LEU A 156 10.36 15.41 4.54
CA LEU A 156 9.31 15.21 3.55
C LEU A 156 8.07 14.62 4.21
N MET A 157 6.95 15.34 4.16
CA MET A 157 5.68 14.93 4.76
C MET A 157 4.60 14.73 3.68
N PRO A 158 3.87 13.60 3.70
CA PRO A 158 2.71 13.42 2.83
C PRO A 158 1.51 14.23 3.35
N GLY A 159 0.80 14.88 2.44
CA GLY A 159 -0.50 15.48 2.67
C GLY A 159 -1.66 14.55 2.32
N SER A 160 -2.84 15.12 2.11
CA SER A 160 -4.01 14.36 1.69
C SER A 160 -3.81 13.73 0.29
N PRO A 161 -4.13 12.43 0.10
CA PRO A 161 -4.14 11.84 -1.23
C PRO A 161 -5.30 12.33 -2.10
N LEU A 162 -6.32 12.96 -1.50
CA LEU A 162 -7.49 13.46 -2.20
C LEU A 162 -7.17 14.78 -2.90
N GLY A 163 -7.56 14.88 -4.17
CA GLY A 163 -7.55 16.12 -4.94
C GLY A 163 -8.99 16.48 -5.34
N PHE A 164 -9.36 17.72 -5.12
CA PHE A 164 -10.68 18.24 -5.49
C PHE A 164 -10.54 19.21 -6.67
N SER A 165 -11.57 19.28 -7.51
CA SER A 165 -11.56 20.16 -8.69
C SER A 165 -11.78 21.64 -8.37
N VAL A 166 -12.40 21.93 -7.24
CA VAL A 166 -12.76 23.29 -6.80
C VAL A 166 -11.82 23.75 -5.68
N ASP A 167 -11.67 22.92 -4.66
CA ASP A 167 -10.80 23.22 -3.51
C ASP A 167 -9.41 22.63 -3.76
N GLY A 168 -8.40 23.47 -3.67
CA GLY A 168 -7.01 23.03 -3.76
C GLY A 168 -6.64 22.04 -2.65
N ARG A 169 -5.59 21.26 -2.89
CA ARG A 169 -5.02 20.39 -1.84
C ARG A 169 -4.41 21.28 -0.75
N VAL A 170 -4.81 21.04 0.51
CA VAL A 170 -4.17 21.68 1.66
C VAL A 170 -2.79 21.06 1.86
N PRO A 171 -1.70 21.85 1.84
CA PRO A 171 -0.37 21.31 2.09
C PRO A 171 -0.25 20.79 3.53
N PRO A 172 0.61 19.82 3.80
CA PRO A 172 0.88 19.37 5.15
C PRO A 172 1.51 20.52 5.97
N ALA A 173 1.16 20.57 7.24
CA ALA A 173 1.66 21.58 8.17
C ALA A 173 2.38 20.90 9.34
N PRO A 174 3.29 21.60 10.05
CA PRO A 174 3.93 21.08 11.25
C PRO A 174 2.91 20.64 12.29
N ALA A 175 3.21 19.59 13.03
CA ALA A 175 2.41 19.21 14.19
C ALA A 175 2.45 20.33 15.24
N PRO A 176 1.32 20.70 15.87
CA PRO A 176 1.31 21.73 16.90
C PRO A 176 2.07 21.25 18.14
N ARG A 177 2.70 22.20 18.84
CA ARG A 177 3.23 21.94 20.15
C ARG A 177 2.10 21.70 21.15
N LEU A 178 2.38 20.97 22.21
CA LEU A 178 1.41 20.79 23.29
C LEU A 178 1.00 22.15 23.84
N GLY A 179 -0.29 22.42 23.93
CA GLY A 179 -0.86 23.70 24.39
C GLY A 179 -0.79 24.86 23.40
N GLN A 180 -0.26 24.69 22.19
CA GLN A 180 -0.08 25.77 21.20
C GLN A 180 -1.38 26.50 20.87
N HIS A 181 -2.52 25.81 20.83
CA HIS A 181 -3.81 26.36 20.47
C HIS A 181 -4.78 26.49 21.67
N THR A 182 -4.27 26.36 22.92
CA THR A 182 -5.10 26.39 24.12
C THR A 182 -5.97 27.64 24.17
N ASP A 183 -5.38 28.81 24.08
CA ASP A 183 -6.11 30.09 24.22
C ASP A 183 -7.05 30.33 23.03
N GLU A 184 -6.61 29.97 21.82
CA GLU A 184 -7.43 30.03 20.61
C GLU A 184 -8.71 29.21 20.73
N ILE A 185 -8.58 27.95 21.18
CA ILE A 185 -9.73 27.06 21.34
C ILE A 185 -10.64 27.54 22.49
N LEU A 186 -10.08 27.96 23.61
CA LEU A 186 -10.86 28.47 24.75
C LEU A 186 -11.63 29.73 24.37
N ALA A 187 -11.04 30.64 23.61
CA ALA A 187 -11.73 31.82 23.13
C ALA A 187 -12.68 31.54 21.97
N GLY A 188 -12.21 30.84 20.94
CA GLY A 188 -12.94 30.70 19.66
C GLY A 188 -14.04 29.63 19.69
N VAL A 189 -13.83 28.53 20.42
CA VAL A 189 -14.81 27.43 20.48
C VAL A 189 -15.68 27.51 21.73
N LEU A 190 -15.09 27.81 22.89
CA LEU A 190 -15.82 27.87 24.14
C LEU A 190 -16.33 29.29 24.48
N GLY A 191 -15.90 30.30 23.75
CA GLY A 191 -16.33 31.68 23.94
C GLY A 191 -15.87 32.32 25.25
N LEU A 192 -14.78 31.80 25.87
CA LEU A 192 -14.28 32.33 27.13
C LEU A 192 -13.62 33.69 26.94
N SER A 193 -13.86 34.59 27.88
CA SER A 193 -13.19 35.88 27.88
C SER A 193 -11.71 35.74 28.23
N GLY A 194 -10.86 36.69 27.78
CA GLY A 194 -9.47 36.71 28.12
C GLY A 194 -9.17 36.75 29.64
N ALA A 195 -10.12 37.26 30.44
CA ALA A 195 -9.99 37.25 31.90
C ALA A 195 -10.18 35.84 32.48
N GLU A 196 -11.13 35.08 31.94
CA GLU A 196 -11.37 33.68 32.32
C GLU A 196 -10.19 32.78 31.92
N ILE A 197 -9.67 32.95 30.69
CA ILE A 197 -8.50 32.20 30.20
C ILE A 197 -7.28 32.45 31.10
N ARG A 198 -6.98 33.71 31.41
CA ARG A 198 -5.88 34.03 32.32
C ARG A 198 -6.07 33.41 33.73
N ARG A 199 -7.29 33.37 34.23
CA ARG A 199 -7.61 32.71 35.49
C ARG A 199 -7.32 31.22 35.44
N LEU A 200 -7.68 30.54 34.34
CA LEU A 200 -7.40 29.11 34.16
C LEU A 200 -5.88 28.82 34.13
N HIS A 201 -5.11 29.67 33.43
CA HIS A 201 -3.63 29.58 33.49
C HIS A 201 -3.08 29.81 34.89
N ALA A 202 -3.56 30.83 35.59
CA ALA A 202 -3.12 31.13 36.98
C ALA A 202 -3.43 29.99 37.96
N GLN A 203 -4.48 29.22 37.71
CA GLN A 203 -4.88 28.05 38.49
C GLN A 203 -4.17 26.77 38.05
N GLY A 204 -3.37 26.80 36.99
CA GLY A 204 -2.70 25.61 36.43
C GLY A 204 -3.65 24.58 35.81
N VAL A 205 -4.87 24.99 35.48
CA VAL A 205 -5.89 24.12 34.79
C VAL A 205 -5.55 23.93 33.34
N VAL A 206 -4.97 24.96 32.71
CA VAL A 206 -4.52 24.94 31.31
C VAL A 206 -3.10 25.50 31.24
N ALA A 207 -2.39 25.11 30.17
CA ALA A 207 -1.06 25.63 29.81
C ALA A 207 -1.05 26.05 28.34
N GLY A 208 -0.22 27.03 27.98
CA GLY A 208 0.16 27.33 26.62
C GLY A 208 1.32 26.46 26.16
N ALA A 209 1.75 26.65 24.91
CA ALA A 209 2.98 26.03 24.43
C ALA A 209 4.20 26.67 25.07
N ASP A 210 5.13 25.84 25.55
CA ASP A 210 6.45 26.25 26.00
C ASP A 210 7.36 26.60 24.81
#